data_26f8a7b1fd0c22845b1263840cc29b9d
#
_entry.id   26f8a7b1fd0c22845b1263840cc29b9d
#
_cell.length_a   1.000
_cell.length_b   1.000
_cell.length_c   1.000
_cell.angle_alpha   90.00
_cell.angle_beta   90.00
_cell.angle_gamma   90.00
#
_symmetry.space_group_name_H-M   'P 1'
#
loop_
_entity.id
_entity.type
_entity.pdbx_description
1 polymer ?
#
loop_
_entity_poly.entity_id
_entity_poly.type
_entity_poly.pdbx_seq_one_letter_code
_entity_poly.pdbx_strand_id
1 'polypeptide(L)'
;MKKVGILLIHGLWEHKGRHDINASWFKNLNIEPFLVDLPGHGKNADVFGHIEQWEEVENSIVEAYKLMASYDVKIVFGISFGGQVALHCILKNIINPDFLILSAPSLGDNYPQFIN
;
A
#
# COMPACT_ATOMS: atom_id res chain seq x y z
N MET A 1 -23.91 -5.38 -9.91
CA MET A 1 -22.83 -4.39 -9.94
C MET A 1 -21.59 -4.98 -9.29
N LYS A 2 -20.42 -4.77 -9.88
CA LYS A 2 -19.18 -5.29 -9.32
C LYS A 2 -18.75 -4.51 -8.10
N LYS A 3 -18.25 -5.21 -7.10
CA LYS A 3 -17.65 -4.59 -5.92
C LYS A 3 -16.19 -4.28 -6.23
N VAL A 4 -15.82 -3.04 -6.06
CA VAL A 4 -14.45 -2.58 -6.33
C VAL A 4 -13.80 -2.12 -5.03
N GLY A 5 -12.63 -2.65 -4.73
CA GLY A 5 -11.85 -2.25 -3.56
C GLY A 5 -10.50 -1.68 -3.99
N ILE A 6 -9.97 -0.77 -3.18
CA ILE A 6 -8.67 -0.17 -3.41
C ILE A 6 -7.86 -0.16 -2.11
N LEU A 7 -6.66 -0.72 -2.16
CA LEU A 7 -5.73 -0.69 -1.04
C LEU A 7 -4.77 0.48 -1.25
N LEU A 8 -4.72 1.38 -0.28
CA LEU A 8 -3.89 2.58 -0.32
C LEU A 8 -2.65 2.38 0.54
N ILE A 9 -1.47 2.41 -0.07
CA ILE A 9 -0.18 2.22 0.62
C ILE A 9 0.58 3.53 0.64
N HIS A 10 0.82 4.03 1.85
CA HIS A 10 1.45 5.35 2.05
C HIS A 10 2.96 5.32 1.80
N GLY A 11 3.55 6.50 1.74
CA GLY A 11 4.97 6.66 1.56
C GLY A 11 5.75 6.55 2.87
N LEU A 12 7.07 6.65 2.75
CA LEU A 12 7.97 6.60 3.88
C LEU A 12 7.70 7.79 4.81
N TRP A 13 7.75 7.55 6.13
CA TRP A 13 7.48 8.54 7.17
C TRP A 13 6.02 9.00 7.23
N GLU A 14 5.14 8.34 6.49
CA GLU A 14 3.72 8.63 6.49
C GLU A 14 2.95 7.54 7.24
N HIS A 15 1.63 7.65 7.27
CA HIS A 15 0.75 6.65 7.85
C HIS A 15 -0.56 6.66 7.08
N LYS A 16 -1.42 5.67 7.34
CA LYS A 16 -2.65 5.51 6.54
C LYS A 16 -3.59 6.71 6.61
N GLY A 17 -3.54 7.50 7.68
CA GLY A 17 -4.35 8.72 7.79
C GLY A 17 -4.03 9.75 6.72
N ARG A 18 -2.88 9.66 6.11
CA ARG A 18 -2.47 10.50 5.00
C ARG A 18 -3.40 10.35 3.79
N HIS A 19 -4.07 9.21 3.71
CA HIS A 19 -4.97 8.90 2.60
C HIS A 19 -6.44 9.21 2.89
N ASP A 20 -6.76 9.82 4.02
CA ASP A 20 -8.16 10.02 4.41
C ASP A 20 -8.97 10.78 3.37
N ILE A 21 -8.38 11.83 2.78
CA ILE A 21 -9.06 12.60 1.73
C ILE A 21 -9.26 11.74 0.48
N ASN A 22 -8.22 11.01 0.09
CA ASN A 22 -8.28 10.12 -1.06
C ASN A 22 -9.28 8.99 -0.83
N ALA A 23 -9.31 8.45 0.38
CA ALA A 23 -10.25 7.41 0.75
C ALA A 23 -11.70 7.88 0.58
N SER A 24 -12.01 9.08 1.06
CA SER A 24 -13.33 9.67 0.92
C SER A 24 -13.71 9.85 -0.55
N TRP A 25 -12.76 10.29 -1.35
CA TRP A 25 -12.98 10.50 -2.77
C TRP A 25 -13.32 9.19 -3.48
N PHE A 26 -12.55 8.14 -3.22
CA PHE A 26 -12.82 6.82 -3.80
C PHE A 26 -14.17 6.27 -3.34
N LYS A 27 -14.48 6.45 -2.08
CA LYS A 27 -15.77 5.97 -1.54
C LYS A 27 -16.94 6.64 -2.24
N ASN A 28 -16.81 7.91 -2.58
CA ASN A 28 -17.84 8.64 -3.32
C ASN A 28 -18.01 8.08 -4.74
N LEU A 29 -17.03 7.37 -5.26
CA LEU A 29 -17.08 6.72 -6.57
C LEU A 29 -17.50 5.26 -6.46
N ASN A 30 -17.96 4.82 -5.30
CA ASN A 30 -18.32 3.43 -5.02
C ASN A 30 -17.12 2.49 -5.09
N ILE A 31 -15.94 2.99 -4.75
CA ILE A 31 -14.73 2.18 -4.62
C ILE A 31 -14.40 2.15 -3.13
N GLU A 32 -14.42 0.96 -2.54
CA GLU A 32 -14.19 0.84 -1.09
C GLU A 32 -12.70 0.95 -0.77
N PRO A 33 -12.30 1.94 0.02
CA PRO A 33 -10.89 2.10 0.37
C PRO A 33 -10.51 1.22 1.55
N PHE A 34 -9.32 0.64 1.47
CA PHE A 34 -8.67 -0.10 2.54
C PHE A 34 -7.33 0.55 2.79
N LEU A 35 -7.03 0.81 4.06
CA LEU A 35 -5.84 1.55 4.45
C LEU A 35 -4.93 0.64 5.28
N VAL A 36 -3.62 0.87 5.16
CA VAL A 36 -2.64 0.09 5.91
C VAL A 36 -1.56 1.02 6.48
N ASP A 37 -1.15 0.76 7.72
CA ASP A 37 0.05 1.34 8.29
C ASP A 37 1.17 0.34 8.10
N LEU A 38 2.24 0.74 7.41
CA LEU A 38 3.41 -0.11 7.24
C LEU A 38 4.16 -0.26 8.56
N PRO A 39 4.91 -1.35 8.75
CA PRO A 39 5.76 -1.50 9.93
C PRO A 39 6.64 -0.26 10.10
N GLY A 40 6.78 0.20 11.34
CA GLY A 40 7.54 1.40 11.64
C GLY A 40 6.79 2.70 11.40
N HIS A 41 5.51 2.64 11.02
CA HIS A 41 4.71 3.81 10.69
C HIS A 41 3.36 3.76 11.41
N GLY A 42 2.81 4.93 11.72
CA GLY A 42 1.51 5.03 12.34
C GLY A 42 1.43 4.27 13.65
N LYS A 43 0.33 3.57 13.85
CA LYS A 43 0.10 2.80 15.07
C LYS A 43 0.92 1.53 15.16
N ASN A 44 1.54 1.12 14.07
CA ASN A 44 2.37 -0.09 14.03
C ASN A 44 3.82 0.19 14.38
N ALA A 45 4.13 1.42 14.78
CA ALA A 45 5.52 1.83 14.98
C ALA A 45 5.98 1.60 16.42
N ASP A 46 6.90 0.66 16.62
CA ASP A 46 7.68 0.55 17.84
C ASP A 46 8.79 1.60 17.82
N VAL A 47 9.49 1.69 16.68
CA VAL A 47 10.44 2.76 16.43
C VAL A 47 10.02 3.40 15.11
N PHE A 48 9.59 4.67 15.18
CA PHE A 48 9.00 5.34 14.02
C PHE A 48 9.97 5.37 12.83
N GLY A 49 9.45 4.95 11.68
CA GLY A 49 10.22 4.92 10.44
C GLY A 49 11.19 3.74 10.33
N HIS A 50 11.24 2.86 11.34
CA HIS A 50 12.15 1.73 11.34
C HIS A 50 11.45 0.47 10.81
N ILE A 51 12.10 -0.20 9.88
CA ILE A 51 11.65 -1.47 9.35
C ILE A 51 12.84 -2.42 9.41
N GLU A 52 12.72 -3.48 10.22
CA GLU A 52 13.82 -4.41 10.41
C GLU A 52 13.95 -5.41 9.26
N GLN A 53 12.81 -5.89 8.73
CA GLN A 53 12.82 -6.91 7.70
C GLN A 53 11.71 -6.65 6.69
N TRP A 54 12.01 -6.90 5.43
CA TRP A 54 11.01 -6.81 4.37
C TRP A 54 9.83 -7.76 4.58
N GLU A 55 10.07 -8.87 5.26
CA GLU A 55 9.00 -9.81 5.56
C GLU A 55 7.88 -9.16 6.38
N GLU A 56 8.22 -8.26 7.29
CA GLU A 56 7.22 -7.52 8.06
C GLU A 56 6.35 -6.66 7.15
N VAL A 57 6.98 -6.02 6.16
CA VAL A 57 6.26 -5.21 5.19
C VAL A 57 5.35 -6.09 4.35
N GLU A 58 5.87 -7.20 3.85
CA GLU A 58 5.10 -8.12 3.03
C GLU A 58 3.89 -8.63 3.79
N ASN A 59 4.07 -9.01 5.06
CA ASN A 59 2.98 -9.53 5.88
C ASN A 59 1.88 -8.49 6.11
N SER A 60 2.27 -7.24 6.33
CA SER A 60 1.27 -6.18 6.54
C SER A 60 0.43 -5.95 5.29
N ILE A 61 1.05 -6.05 4.11
CA ILE A 61 0.33 -5.91 2.85
C ILE A 61 -0.59 -7.09 2.60
N VAL A 62 -0.11 -8.30 2.87
CA VAL A 62 -0.94 -9.51 2.71
C VAL A 62 -2.19 -9.43 3.58
N GLU A 63 -2.02 -9.04 4.85
CA GLU A 63 -3.15 -8.93 5.76
C GLU A 63 -4.16 -7.88 5.31
N ALA A 64 -3.68 -6.73 4.84
CA ALA A 64 -4.56 -5.68 4.34
C ALA A 64 -5.24 -6.12 3.05
N TYR A 65 -4.51 -6.75 2.15
CA TYR A 65 -5.05 -7.19 0.86
C TYR A 65 -6.14 -8.26 1.03
N LYS A 66 -6.00 -9.12 2.04
CA LYS A 66 -7.01 -10.14 2.34
C LYS A 66 -8.38 -9.55 2.63
N LEU A 67 -8.43 -8.32 3.11
CA LEU A 67 -9.71 -7.65 3.39
C LEU A 67 -10.53 -7.45 2.13
N MET A 68 -9.88 -7.47 0.96
CA MET A 68 -10.56 -7.32 -0.32
C MET A 68 -10.87 -8.67 -0.98
N ALA A 69 -10.74 -9.78 -0.26
CA ALA A 69 -10.85 -11.11 -0.85
C ALA A 69 -12.19 -11.34 -1.56
N SER A 70 -13.28 -10.74 -1.06
CA SER A 70 -14.60 -10.91 -1.65
C SER A 70 -14.91 -9.88 -2.73
N TYR A 71 -14.00 -8.97 -3.03
CA TYR A 71 -14.25 -7.92 -4.01
C TYR A 71 -13.97 -8.42 -5.42
N ASP A 72 -14.78 -7.96 -6.37
CA ASP A 72 -14.69 -8.40 -7.76
C ASP A 72 -13.51 -7.78 -8.49
N VAL A 73 -13.21 -6.54 -8.16
CA VAL A 73 -12.06 -5.81 -8.73
C VAL A 73 -11.22 -5.30 -7.59
N LYS A 74 -9.92 -5.58 -7.64
CA LYS A 74 -8.97 -5.19 -6.60
C LYS A 74 -7.92 -4.27 -7.21
N ILE A 75 -7.81 -3.07 -6.62
CA ILE A 75 -6.86 -2.05 -7.06
C ILE A 75 -5.86 -1.83 -5.91
N VAL A 76 -4.60 -1.67 -6.24
CA VAL A 76 -3.58 -1.25 -5.29
C VAL A 76 -3.04 0.09 -5.73
N PHE A 77 -2.99 1.04 -4.81
CA PHE A 77 -2.52 2.40 -5.04
C PHE A 77 -1.34 2.64 -4.10
N GLY A 78 -0.16 2.90 -4.66
CA GLY A 78 1.04 3.14 -3.86
C GLY A 78 1.63 4.51 -4.15
N ILE A 79 1.93 5.26 -3.10
CA ILE A 79 2.55 6.59 -3.19
C ILE A 79 3.98 6.49 -2.71
N SER A 80 4.93 6.99 -3.53
CA SER A 80 6.34 7.08 -3.19
C SER A 80 6.88 5.71 -2.76
N PHE A 81 7.35 5.57 -1.52
CA PHE A 81 7.81 4.27 -0.98
C PHE A 81 6.70 3.23 -1.02
N GLY A 82 5.43 3.63 -0.79
CA GLY A 82 4.30 2.73 -0.93
C GLY A 82 4.18 2.15 -2.33
N GLY A 83 4.57 2.90 -3.35
CA GLY A 83 4.61 2.40 -4.70
C GLY A 83 5.68 1.32 -4.88
N GLN A 84 6.84 1.51 -4.27
CA GLN A 84 7.90 0.51 -4.28
C GLN A 84 7.45 -0.78 -3.57
N VAL A 85 6.79 -0.63 -2.43
CA VAL A 85 6.25 -1.76 -1.67
C VAL A 85 5.22 -2.53 -2.51
N ALA A 86 4.30 -1.82 -3.14
CA ALA A 86 3.26 -2.43 -3.97
C ALA A 86 3.89 -3.24 -5.10
N LEU A 87 4.82 -2.63 -5.82
CA LEU A 87 5.49 -3.28 -6.95
C LEU A 87 6.27 -4.50 -6.48
N HIS A 88 6.99 -4.39 -5.37
CA HIS A 88 7.73 -5.50 -4.79
C HIS A 88 6.80 -6.71 -4.52
N CYS A 89 5.67 -6.45 -3.88
CA CYS A 89 4.74 -7.52 -3.53
C CYS A 89 4.11 -8.16 -4.77
N ILE A 90 3.84 -7.37 -5.80
CA ILE A 90 3.29 -7.89 -7.05
C ILE A 90 4.33 -8.74 -7.79
N LEU A 91 5.56 -8.26 -7.89
CA LEU A 91 6.61 -8.97 -8.60
C LEU A 91 6.98 -10.29 -7.92
N LYS A 92 6.82 -10.36 -6.61
CA LYS A 92 7.04 -11.60 -5.86
C LYS A 92 5.80 -12.49 -5.80
N ASN A 93 4.73 -12.11 -6.47
CA ASN A 93 3.47 -12.83 -6.47
C ASN A 93 2.84 -12.99 -5.08
N ILE A 94 3.12 -12.03 -4.20
CA ILE A 94 2.54 -12.01 -2.85
C ILE A 94 1.11 -11.54 -2.91
N ILE A 95 0.81 -10.58 -3.79
CA ILE A 95 -0.53 -10.11 -4.09
C ILE A 95 -0.72 -10.07 -5.61
N ASN A 96 -1.96 -10.09 -6.04
CA ASN A 96 -2.26 -10.13 -7.48
C ASN A 96 -3.48 -9.23 -7.79
N PRO A 97 -3.32 -7.91 -7.70
CA PRO A 97 -4.43 -7.00 -8.00
C PRO A 97 -4.74 -6.95 -9.49
N ASP A 98 -5.95 -6.49 -9.79
CA ASP A 98 -6.36 -6.28 -11.19
C ASP A 98 -5.72 -5.02 -11.76
N PHE A 99 -5.49 -4.00 -10.93
CA PHE A 99 -4.89 -2.74 -11.35
C PHE A 99 -3.91 -2.24 -10.30
N LEU A 100 -2.84 -1.62 -10.76
CA LEU A 100 -1.86 -0.95 -9.91
C LEU A 100 -1.76 0.50 -10.33
N ILE A 101 -1.91 1.41 -9.36
CA ILE A 101 -1.73 2.84 -9.58
C ILE A 101 -0.52 3.27 -8.75
N LEU A 102 0.44 3.89 -9.41
CA LEU A 102 1.64 4.41 -8.76
C LEU A 102 1.64 5.93 -8.86
N SER A 103 1.82 6.58 -7.71
CA SER A 103 1.91 8.04 -7.65
C SER A 103 3.30 8.41 -7.13
N ALA A 104 4.10 9.09 -7.97
CA ALA A 104 5.46 9.50 -7.65
C ALA A 104 6.26 8.37 -6.99
N PRO A 105 6.32 7.18 -7.61
CA PRO A 105 6.94 6.03 -6.97
C PRO A 105 8.45 6.19 -6.84
N SER A 106 9.00 5.61 -5.77
CA SER A 106 10.45 5.46 -5.59
C SER A 106 10.87 4.16 -6.24
N LEU A 107 11.25 4.22 -7.49
CA LEU A 107 11.55 3.01 -8.24
C LEU A 107 12.99 2.88 -8.65
N GLY A 108 13.80 3.85 -8.30
CA GLY A 108 15.02 3.78 -8.98
C GLY A 108 16.27 4.33 -8.38
N ASP A 109 17.16 4.53 -9.27
CA ASP A 109 18.56 4.80 -8.99
C ASP A 109 18.79 6.12 -8.27
N ASN A 110 17.81 6.99 -8.31
CA ASN A 110 17.93 8.30 -7.66
C ASN A 110 17.78 8.21 -6.15
N TYR A 111 17.45 7.04 -5.64
CA TYR A 111 17.21 6.84 -4.22
C TYR A 111 17.95 5.60 -3.73
N PRO A 112 19.28 5.63 -3.74
CA PRO A 112 20.05 4.44 -3.36
C PRO A 112 19.69 3.89 -1.99
N GLN A 113 19.27 4.75 -1.08
CA GLN A 113 18.89 4.35 0.26
C GLN A 113 17.61 3.52 0.28
N PHE A 114 16.85 3.51 -0.82
CA PHE A 114 15.62 2.73 -0.90
C PHE A 114 15.78 1.46 -1.71
N ILE A 115 16.75 1.43 -2.62
CA ILE A 115 16.91 0.30 -3.51
C ILE A 115 17.88 -0.74 -3.00
N ASN A 116 18.74 -0.34 -2.11
CA ASN A 116 19.79 -1.24 -1.61
C ASN A 116 19.33 -2.07 -0.45
#